data_3da22e5d11a410da20192e65dae900a9
#
_entry.id   3da22e5d11a410da20192e65dae900a9
#
_cell.length_a   1.000
_cell.length_b   1.000
_cell.length_c   1.000
_cell.angle_alpha   90.00
_cell.angle_beta   90.00
_cell.angle_gamma   90.00
#
_symmetry.space_group_name_H-M   'P 1'
#
loop_
_entity.id
_entity.type
_entity.pdbx_description
1 polymer ?
#
loop_
_entity_poly.entity_id
_entity_poly.type
_entity_poly.pdbx_seq_one_letter_code
_entity_poly.pdbx_strand_id
1 'polypeptide(L)'
;MLDNEPQASDEGKLAPGTGKRAPGARDRERSQEDRQPEPADGTQLGPPDGTQPGPAGPAARFSHEVLAVVLQVRDDRLHVLLWRRAEPPFGGRWALPGGPLGEDERLGTSLGHHLATKVDLTDIAHMEQLETRSDPARDPRGRVLATAYLALIAAGAEPRIPADTAWHPVQDLPPTAFDHGSLARSGRERLRAKLSYTNVGFALAPETFTVAQLRDIYAASVGHPISATNLQRILTRRGVIEATPAAARPTPAGGRPATLYRFATRTLVVTNPFAAFRPPALSPTASQETGTPG
;
A
#
# COMPACT_ATOMS: atom_id res chain seq x y z
N MET A 1 36.11 -9.35 -56.18
CA MET A 1 37.36 -9.98 -55.75
C MET A 1 37.06 -10.60 -54.42
N LEU A 2 36.69 -11.82 -54.53
CA LEU A 2 37.33 -13.05 -54.08
C LEU A 2 37.07 -13.28 -52.60
N ASP A 3 36.09 -14.06 -52.27
CA ASP A 3 36.15 -15.54 -52.13
C ASP A 3 36.92 -15.94 -50.88
N ASN A 4 36.30 -16.59 -49.89
CA ASN A 4 36.32 -18.05 -49.84
C ASN A 4 35.66 -18.56 -48.53
N GLU A 5 34.59 -19.29 -48.67
CA GLU A 5 34.27 -20.48 -47.87
C GLU A 5 35.19 -21.62 -48.34
N PRO A 6 35.31 -22.84 -47.79
CA PRO A 6 34.26 -23.62 -47.13
C PRO A 6 34.71 -24.72 -46.13
N GLN A 7 33.70 -25.45 -45.60
CA GLN A 7 33.63 -26.92 -45.34
C GLN A 7 34.37 -27.48 -44.10
N ALA A 8 33.93 -28.48 -43.44
CA ALA A 8 32.79 -29.41 -43.36
C ALA A 8 33.25 -30.59 -42.48
N SER A 9 32.29 -31.23 -41.85
CA SER A 9 32.18 -32.66 -41.56
C SER A 9 33.12 -33.30 -40.52
N ASP A 10 32.59 -33.95 -39.50
CA ASP A 10 32.54 -35.42 -39.53
C ASP A 10 31.60 -36.02 -38.46
N GLU A 11 30.94 -37.03 -38.88
CA GLU A 11 30.01 -37.88 -38.15
C GLU A 11 30.75 -38.92 -37.30
N GLY A 12 30.09 -39.40 -36.23
CA GLY A 12 30.59 -40.54 -35.47
C GLY A 12 29.55 -41.12 -34.52
N LYS A 13 28.65 -41.83 -35.07
CA LYS A 13 27.77 -42.91 -34.70
C LYS A 13 28.51 -44.03 -33.97
N LEU A 14 27.97 -44.56 -32.84
CA LEU A 14 27.72 -45.98 -32.58
C LEU A 14 27.24 -46.28 -31.16
N ALA A 15 26.10 -46.93 -31.04
CA ALA A 15 25.62 -47.71 -29.90
C ALA A 15 26.13 -49.18 -30.07
N PRO A 16 25.70 -50.22 -29.34
CA PRO A 16 25.22 -50.38 -27.95
C PRO A 16 25.93 -51.58 -27.24
N GLY A 17 25.70 -51.82 -25.98
CA GLY A 17 26.16 -53.03 -25.31
C GLY A 17 25.51 -53.24 -23.95
N THR A 18 24.51 -53.94 -23.94
CA THR A 18 24.08 -55.21 -23.31
C THR A 18 24.73 -55.61 -21.97
N GLY A 19 23.86 -55.69 -20.90
CA GLY A 19 23.64 -56.91 -20.15
C GLY A 19 24.39 -57.12 -18.86
N LYS A 20 23.68 -57.15 -17.73
CA LYS A 20 23.52 -58.39 -16.97
C LYS A 20 22.62 -58.22 -15.76
N ARG A 21 21.73 -59.21 -15.61
CA ARG A 21 20.73 -59.43 -14.54
C ARG A 21 21.37 -59.86 -13.23
N ALA A 22 20.77 -59.40 -12.15
CA ALA A 22 20.20 -59.98 -10.91
C ALA A 22 21.02 -61.12 -10.20
N PRO A 23 20.69 -61.52 -8.91
CA PRO A 23 19.43 -61.44 -8.17
C PRO A 23 19.57 -61.24 -6.64
N GLY A 24 18.44 -61.14 -5.98
CA GLY A 24 18.26 -61.61 -4.59
C GLY A 24 17.79 -60.54 -3.60
N ALA A 25 16.53 -60.33 -3.44
CA ALA A 25 15.56 -60.89 -2.55
C ALA A 25 15.78 -60.56 -1.05
N ARG A 26 14.90 -59.83 -0.46
CA ARG A 26 13.94 -60.24 0.58
C ARG A 26 13.46 -59.04 1.40
N ASP A 27 12.17 -58.89 1.37
CA ASP A 27 11.24 -58.46 2.40
C ASP A 27 11.82 -57.72 3.60
N ARG A 28 11.41 -56.48 3.75
CA ARG A 28 10.94 -55.92 5.02
C ARG A 28 9.90 -54.84 4.74
N GLU A 29 8.63 -55.25 4.66
CA GLU A 29 7.52 -54.42 5.06
C GLU A 29 7.78 -53.92 6.48
N ARG A 30 7.92 -52.60 6.62
CA ARG A 30 7.64 -51.90 7.87
C ARG A 30 6.91 -50.62 7.51
N SER A 31 5.67 -50.68 7.88
CA SER A 31 4.72 -49.61 8.16
C SER A 31 5.32 -48.22 8.15
N GLN A 32 4.99 -47.49 7.13
CA GLN A 32 5.07 -46.03 7.13
C GLN A 32 3.84 -45.54 7.90
N GLU A 33 4.00 -45.38 9.21
CA GLU A 33 3.05 -44.68 10.07
C GLU A 33 2.89 -43.25 9.49
N ASP A 34 1.64 -42.94 9.23
CA ASP A 34 1.10 -41.61 8.98
C ASP A 34 1.61 -40.62 10.04
N ARG A 35 2.72 -39.93 9.73
CA ARG A 35 3.08 -38.72 10.45
C ARG A 35 2.27 -37.56 9.83
N GLN A 36 1.13 -37.29 10.42
CA GLN A 36 0.49 -36.02 10.31
C GLN A 36 1.53 -34.92 10.65
N PRO A 37 1.66 -33.84 9.84
CA PRO A 37 2.48 -32.70 10.25
C PRO A 37 1.86 -32.13 11.53
N GLU A 38 2.64 -32.08 12.59
CA GLU A 38 2.31 -31.30 13.78
C GLU A 38 1.95 -29.88 13.37
N PRO A 39 0.88 -29.30 13.95
CA PRO A 39 0.56 -27.91 13.71
C PRO A 39 1.77 -27.06 14.15
N ALA A 40 2.23 -26.18 13.24
CA ALA A 40 3.27 -25.22 13.54
C ALA A 40 2.96 -24.55 14.87
N ASP A 41 3.92 -24.66 15.77
CA ASP A 41 3.92 -24.10 17.11
C ASP A 41 3.47 -22.63 17.03
N GLY A 42 2.22 -22.38 17.45
CA GLY A 42 1.75 -21.03 17.66
C GLY A 42 2.61 -20.45 18.76
N THR A 43 3.48 -19.53 18.40
CA THR A 43 4.26 -18.74 19.34
C THR A 43 3.31 -18.11 20.33
N GLN A 44 2.99 -18.81 21.41
CA GLN A 44 2.40 -18.20 22.58
C GLN A 44 3.44 -17.21 23.09
N LEU A 45 3.14 -15.91 22.95
CA LEU A 45 3.81 -14.85 23.69
C LEU A 45 3.48 -15.03 25.18
N GLY A 46 3.95 -16.13 25.78
CA GLY A 46 4.07 -16.25 27.21
C GLY A 46 5.17 -15.32 27.70
N PRO A 47 5.07 -14.79 28.92
CA PRO A 47 6.13 -13.98 29.48
C PRO A 47 7.43 -14.80 29.46
N PRO A 48 8.57 -14.23 29.02
CA PRO A 48 9.85 -14.90 29.12
C PRO A 48 10.14 -15.14 30.62
N ASP A 49 10.46 -16.35 30.96
CA ASP A 49 10.83 -16.81 32.30
C ASP A 49 9.79 -16.56 33.40
N GLY A 50 9.24 -17.62 33.96
CA GLY A 50 8.38 -17.78 35.14
C GLY A 50 8.38 -16.73 36.26
N THR A 51 8.76 -15.52 35.97
CA THR A 51 8.68 -14.35 36.85
C THR A 51 7.23 -13.89 36.83
N GLN A 52 6.47 -14.19 37.88
CA GLN A 52 5.18 -13.53 38.09
C GLN A 52 5.38 -12.02 37.96
N PRO A 53 4.56 -11.33 37.18
CA PRO A 53 4.64 -9.86 37.15
C PRO A 53 4.42 -9.37 38.56
N GLY A 54 5.43 -8.70 39.13
CA GLY A 54 5.29 -7.99 40.40
C GLY A 54 4.13 -6.99 40.30
N PRO A 55 3.65 -6.44 41.43
CA PRO A 55 2.56 -5.47 41.42
C PRO A 55 2.91 -4.39 40.40
N ALA A 56 1.99 -4.12 39.46
CA ALA A 56 2.17 -3.12 38.42
C ALA A 56 2.56 -1.80 39.07
N GLY A 57 3.80 -1.36 38.83
CA GLY A 57 4.24 -0.04 39.22
C GLY A 57 3.33 1.03 38.56
N PRO A 58 3.41 2.30 38.99
CA PRO A 58 2.60 3.36 38.41
C PRO A 58 2.76 3.37 36.89
N ALA A 59 1.62 3.47 36.18
CA ALA A 59 1.63 3.47 34.73
C ALA A 59 2.59 4.55 34.20
N ALA A 60 3.54 4.13 33.37
CA ALA A 60 4.51 5.06 32.79
C ALA A 60 3.78 6.03 31.84
N ARG A 61 4.03 7.32 31.99
CA ARG A 61 3.52 8.35 31.08
C ARG A 61 4.54 8.59 29.99
N PHE A 62 4.11 8.49 28.74
CA PHE A 62 4.93 8.76 27.57
C PHE A 62 4.31 9.86 26.73
N SER A 63 5.13 10.66 26.09
CA SER A 63 4.66 11.56 25.05
C SER A 63 4.15 10.77 23.86
N HIS A 64 3.06 11.24 23.26
CA HIS A 64 2.49 10.64 22.04
C HIS A 64 2.45 11.69 20.95
N GLU A 65 2.97 11.34 19.78
CA GLU A 65 2.92 12.15 18.55
C GLU A 65 2.00 11.51 17.52
N VAL A 66 1.34 12.35 16.75
CA VAL A 66 0.59 11.95 15.54
C VAL A 66 1.29 12.49 14.31
N LEU A 67 1.52 11.63 13.31
CA LEU A 67 2.26 11.94 12.11
C LEU A 67 1.46 11.58 10.86
N ALA A 68 1.61 12.32 9.76
CA ALA A 68 0.98 12.01 8.49
C ALA A 68 2.03 11.66 7.43
N VAL A 69 1.86 10.51 6.80
CA VAL A 69 2.47 10.18 5.50
C VAL A 69 1.49 10.64 4.43
N VAL A 70 1.64 11.90 4.00
CA VAL A 70 0.78 12.50 2.97
C VAL A 70 1.36 12.17 1.60
N LEU A 71 0.62 11.42 0.79
CA LEU A 71 1.06 10.98 -0.54
C LEU A 71 0.22 11.61 -1.65
N GLN A 72 0.90 11.99 -2.73
CA GLN A 72 0.31 12.50 -3.96
C GLN A 72 1.11 12.04 -5.17
N VAL A 73 0.44 11.79 -6.30
CA VAL A 73 1.12 11.58 -7.58
C VAL A 73 1.34 12.95 -8.24
N ARG A 74 2.60 13.27 -8.48
CA ARG A 74 3.09 14.51 -9.14
C ARG A 74 4.17 14.11 -10.14
N ASP A 75 4.17 14.71 -11.32
CA ASP A 75 5.20 14.49 -12.35
C ASP A 75 5.50 12.98 -12.57
N ASP A 76 4.43 12.19 -12.73
CA ASP A 76 4.46 10.74 -12.93
C ASP A 76 5.21 9.94 -11.85
N ARG A 77 5.37 10.51 -10.66
CA ARG A 77 6.02 9.87 -9.50
C ARG A 77 5.19 10.03 -8.23
N LEU A 78 5.31 9.07 -7.33
CA LEU A 78 4.70 9.16 -6.00
C LEU A 78 5.57 10.02 -5.10
N HIS A 79 4.99 11.10 -4.59
CA HIS A 79 5.64 12.04 -3.68
C HIS A 79 5.06 11.96 -2.29
N VAL A 80 5.88 12.31 -1.29
CA VAL A 80 5.47 12.54 0.10
C VAL A 80 5.71 13.99 0.47
N LEU A 81 4.78 14.56 1.23
CA LEU A 81 4.91 15.90 1.79
C LEU A 81 5.79 15.86 3.02
N LEU A 82 6.84 16.67 3.02
CA LEU A 82 7.75 16.84 4.16
C LEU A 82 7.90 18.33 4.49
N TRP A 83 8.10 18.64 5.77
CA TRP A 83 8.45 19.98 6.22
C TRP A 83 9.85 20.00 6.82
N ARG A 84 10.52 21.13 6.74
CA ARG A 84 11.89 21.30 7.21
C ARG A 84 11.88 21.76 8.65
N ARG A 85 12.49 20.98 9.55
CA ARG A 85 12.59 21.31 10.97
C ARG A 85 13.48 22.53 11.19
N ALA A 86 13.02 23.48 11.98
CA ALA A 86 13.84 24.62 12.40
C ALA A 86 14.73 24.28 13.60
N GLU A 87 14.22 23.47 14.54
CA GLU A 87 14.80 23.28 15.87
C GLU A 87 15.39 21.89 16.11
N PRO A 88 16.34 21.77 17.08
CA PRO A 88 16.83 20.49 17.59
C PRO A 88 15.69 19.63 18.20
N PRO A 89 15.86 18.30 18.23
CA PRO A 89 16.88 17.55 17.50
C PRO A 89 16.60 17.54 16.00
N PHE A 90 17.63 17.32 15.19
CA PHE A 90 17.55 17.23 13.73
C PHE A 90 17.15 18.53 13.02
N GLY A 91 17.53 19.71 13.52
CA GLY A 91 17.37 20.99 12.83
C GLY A 91 17.90 20.93 11.39
N GLY A 92 17.16 21.50 10.44
CA GLY A 92 17.45 21.47 8.99
C GLY A 92 17.11 20.18 8.26
N ARG A 93 16.76 19.08 8.96
CA ARG A 93 16.29 17.83 8.33
C ARG A 93 14.80 17.89 8.02
N TRP A 94 14.39 17.07 7.05
CA TRP A 94 13.01 16.92 6.64
C TRP A 94 12.24 15.97 7.56
N ALA A 95 10.98 16.28 7.82
CA ALA A 95 10.14 15.50 8.72
C ALA A 95 8.72 15.36 8.15
N LEU A 96 8.03 14.30 8.55
CA LEU A 96 6.60 14.16 8.31
C LEU A 96 5.84 15.25 9.07
N PRO A 97 4.79 15.85 8.48
CA PRO A 97 3.93 16.77 9.21
C PRO A 97 3.19 16.05 10.34
N GLY A 98 2.97 16.76 11.44
CA GLY A 98 2.34 16.23 12.65
C GLY A 98 2.84 16.95 13.89
N GLY A 99 2.58 16.37 15.06
CA GLY A 99 2.99 16.96 16.33
C GLY A 99 2.48 16.17 17.54
N PRO A 100 2.61 16.73 18.75
CA PRO A 100 2.14 16.08 19.95
C PRO A 100 0.62 15.91 19.92
N LEU A 101 0.15 14.80 20.49
CA LEU A 101 -1.28 14.58 20.73
C LEU A 101 -1.74 15.52 21.85
N GLY A 102 -2.78 16.29 21.59
CA GLY A 102 -3.44 17.10 22.61
C GLY A 102 -4.09 16.24 23.70
N GLU A 103 -4.13 16.72 24.93
CA GLU A 103 -4.60 15.95 26.09
C GLU A 103 -6.05 15.49 25.89
N ASP A 104 -6.91 16.35 25.32
CA ASP A 104 -8.33 16.08 25.12
C ASP A 104 -8.68 15.76 23.64
N GLU A 105 -7.68 15.46 22.81
CA GLU A 105 -7.89 15.22 21.40
C GLU A 105 -7.87 13.74 21.04
N ARG A 106 -8.70 13.37 20.06
CA ARG A 106 -8.55 12.08 19.37
C ARG A 106 -7.41 12.17 18.35
N LEU A 107 -6.70 11.05 18.11
CA LEU A 107 -5.56 10.99 17.20
C LEU A 107 -5.83 11.64 15.83
N GLY A 108 -6.96 11.31 15.18
CA GLY A 108 -7.31 11.86 13.87
C GLY A 108 -7.62 13.36 13.92
N THR A 109 -8.23 13.86 14.99
CA THR A 109 -8.54 15.28 15.19
C THR A 109 -7.25 16.07 15.37
N SER A 110 -6.38 15.61 16.26
CA SER A 110 -5.08 16.23 16.51
C SER A 110 -4.23 16.28 15.23
N LEU A 111 -4.22 15.19 14.46
CA LEU A 111 -3.52 15.18 13.19
C LEU A 111 -4.09 16.19 12.19
N GLY A 112 -5.42 16.29 12.08
CA GLY A 112 -6.08 17.29 11.23
C GLY A 112 -5.69 18.72 11.59
N HIS A 113 -5.64 19.05 12.88
CA HIS A 113 -5.17 20.36 13.38
C HIS A 113 -3.71 20.62 12.98
N HIS A 114 -2.82 19.63 13.15
CA HIS A 114 -1.42 19.79 12.74
C HIS A 114 -1.25 19.96 11.23
N LEU A 115 -2.02 19.24 10.43
CA LEU A 115 -1.97 19.40 8.97
C LEU A 115 -2.47 20.78 8.53
N ALA A 116 -3.57 21.25 9.09
CA ALA A 116 -4.09 22.57 8.77
C ALA A 116 -3.15 23.70 9.22
N THR A 117 -2.59 23.61 10.44
CA THR A 117 -1.80 24.72 11.02
C THR A 117 -0.35 24.74 10.55
N LYS A 118 0.28 23.59 10.31
CA LYS A 118 1.70 23.51 9.97
C LYS A 118 1.98 23.49 8.47
N VAL A 119 1.10 22.87 7.69
CA VAL A 119 1.33 22.66 6.25
C VAL A 119 0.16 23.15 5.38
N ASP A 120 -0.81 23.84 5.98
CA ASP A 120 -1.99 24.42 5.31
C ASP A 120 -2.73 23.39 4.44
N LEU A 121 -2.90 22.18 4.98
CA LEU A 121 -3.50 21.06 4.27
C LEU A 121 -4.80 20.63 4.94
N THR A 122 -5.92 20.87 4.23
CA THR A 122 -7.28 20.53 4.70
C THR A 122 -8.01 19.56 3.76
N ASP A 123 -7.64 19.55 2.47
CA ASP A 123 -8.30 18.72 1.45
C ASP A 123 -7.62 17.37 1.30
N ILE A 124 -8.01 16.42 2.16
CA ILE A 124 -7.51 15.05 2.19
C ILE A 124 -8.62 14.11 1.71
N ALA A 125 -8.39 13.45 0.58
CA ALA A 125 -9.38 12.56 -0.02
C ALA A 125 -9.55 11.21 0.72
N HIS A 126 -8.51 10.75 1.43
CA HIS A 126 -8.55 9.54 2.26
C HIS A 126 -7.51 9.64 3.37
N MET A 127 -7.88 9.22 4.58
CA MET A 127 -6.97 9.13 5.72
C MET A 127 -7.28 7.86 6.53
N GLU A 128 -6.23 7.11 6.88
CA GLU A 128 -6.34 5.93 7.73
C GLU A 128 -5.09 5.76 8.60
N GLN A 129 -5.23 5.11 9.75
CA GLN A 129 -4.09 4.77 10.59
C GLN A 129 -3.18 3.78 9.85
N LEU A 130 -1.88 4.08 9.81
CA LEU A 130 -0.86 3.28 9.17
C LEU A 130 -0.23 2.29 10.14
N GLU A 131 0.46 2.81 11.15
CA GLU A 131 1.16 2.02 12.17
C GLU A 131 1.52 2.89 13.38
N THR A 132 1.87 2.25 14.49
CA THR A 132 2.42 2.94 15.67
C THR A 132 3.86 2.51 15.90
N ARG A 133 4.74 3.48 16.10
CA ARG A 133 6.15 3.28 16.43
C ARG A 133 6.37 3.50 17.92
N SER A 134 7.04 2.52 18.55
CA SER A 134 7.25 2.52 20.00
C SER A 134 8.69 2.19 20.40
N ASP A 135 9.65 2.25 19.47
CA ASP A 135 11.06 2.04 19.79
C ASP A 135 11.50 3.06 20.85
N PRO A 136 12.10 2.61 21.98
CA PRO A 136 12.60 3.51 23.02
C PRO A 136 13.61 4.55 22.56
N ALA A 137 14.40 4.21 21.53
CA ALA A 137 15.48 5.04 21.02
C ALA A 137 15.07 5.92 19.82
N ARG A 138 13.77 5.89 19.40
CA ARG A 138 13.32 6.64 18.22
C ARG A 138 13.47 8.16 18.35
N ASP A 139 13.36 8.68 19.57
CA ASP A 139 13.51 10.11 19.87
C ASP A 139 14.58 10.31 20.94
N PRO A 140 15.66 11.06 20.67
CA PRO A 140 16.74 11.28 21.63
C PRO A 140 16.31 12.16 22.82
N ARG A 141 15.15 12.82 22.78
CA ARG A 141 14.65 13.64 23.89
C ARG A 141 14.01 12.80 25.00
N GLY A 142 13.63 11.53 24.69
CA GLY A 142 13.00 10.63 25.65
C GLY A 142 12.01 9.67 24.99
N ARG A 143 11.27 8.94 25.81
CA ARG A 143 10.29 7.97 25.35
C ARG A 143 9.09 8.65 24.68
N VAL A 144 8.96 8.47 23.37
CA VAL A 144 7.86 8.99 22.57
C VAL A 144 7.23 7.86 21.76
N LEU A 145 5.91 7.70 21.81
CA LEU A 145 5.17 6.88 20.85
C LEU A 145 4.75 7.78 19.69
N ALA A 146 4.74 7.22 18.48
CA ALA A 146 4.21 7.94 17.33
C ALA A 146 3.21 7.08 16.58
N THR A 147 1.97 7.57 16.42
CA THR A 147 0.99 6.98 15.53
C THR A 147 1.00 7.70 14.20
N ALA A 148 1.41 6.99 13.15
CA ALA A 148 1.42 7.49 11.79
C ALA A 148 0.10 7.16 11.08
N TYR A 149 -0.34 8.08 10.23
CA TYR A 149 -1.49 7.95 9.34
C TYR A 149 -1.03 8.02 7.88
N LEU A 150 -1.66 7.25 7.03
CA LEU A 150 -1.59 7.41 5.57
C LEU A 150 -2.67 8.40 5.16
N ALA A 151 -2.28 9.48 4.50
CA ALA A 151 -3.18 10.47 3.92
C ALA A 151 -2.94 10.58 2.41
N LEU A 152 -4.01 10.64 1.62
CA LEU A 152 -3.94 10.67 0.16
C LEU A 152 -4.60 11.93 -0.38
N ILE A 153 -3.94 12.54 -1.36
CA ILE A 153 -4.42 13.73 -2.07
C ILE A 153 -4.51 13.40 -3.57
N ALA A 154 -5.55 13.91 -4.21
CA ALA A 154 -5.77 13.71 -5.63
C ALA A 154 -4.66 14.34 -6.48
N ALA A 155 -4.24 13.64 -7.54
CA ALA A 155 -3.33 14.18 -8.53
C ALA A 155 -3.95 15.43 -9.18
N GLY A 156 -3.12 16.46 -9.37
CA GLY A 156 -3.56 17.75 -9.90
C GLY A 156 -4.16 18.71 -8.86
N ALA A 157 -4.37 18.27 -7.61
CA ALA A 157 -4.63 19.20 -6.51
C ALA A 157 -3.33 19.95 -6.16
N GLU A 158 -3.43 21.27 -6.03
CA GLU A 158 -2.28 22.14 -5.72
C GLU A 158 -2.51 22.85 -4.39
N PRO A 159 -2.30 22.15 -3.25
CA PRO A 159 -2.42 22.76 -1.95
C PRO A 159 -1.37 23.86 -1.78
N ARG A 160 -1.75 24.94 -1.12
CA ARG A 160 -0.81 26.00 -0.73
C ARG A 160 0.01 25.48 0.44
N ILE A 161 1.28 25.21 0.22
CA ILE A 161 2.19 24.74 1.27
C ILE A 161 3.15 25.85 1.68
N PRO A 162 3.54 25.93 2.99
CA PRO A 162 4.53 26.88 3.48
C PRO A 162 5.90 26.73 2.79
N ALA A 163 6.72 27.77 2.86
CA ALA A 163 8.04 27.79 2.20
C ALA A 163 9.04 26.74 2.78
N ASP A 164 8.83 26.29 3.99
CA ASP A 164 9.62 25.24 4.64
C ASP A 164 9.08 23.82 4.38
N THR A 165 8.08 23.71 3.53
CA THR A 165 7.39 22.45 3.18
C THR A 165 7.58 22.15 1.70
N ALA A 166 7.82 20.87 1.35
CA ALA A 166 8.01 20.48 -0.05
C ALA A 166 7.58 19.01 -0.28
N TRP A 167 7.26 18.75 -1.55
CA TRP A 167 7.00 17.42 -2.06
C TRP A 167 8.30 16.74 -2.48
N HIS A 168 8.55 15.53 -1.98
CA HIS A 168 9.73 14.74 -2.31
C HIS A 168 9.34 13.38 -2.86
N PRO A 169 9.99 12.89 -3.95
CA PRO A 169 9.76 11.54 -4.43
C PRO A 169 10.04 10.50 -3.34
N VAL A 170 9.11 9.58 -3.09
CA VAL A 170 9.27 8.57 -2.01
C VAL A 170 10.46 7.64 -2.26
N GLN A 171 10.85 7.45 -3.53
CA GLN A 171 12.01 6.65 -3.91
C GLN A 171 13.34 7.34 -3.62
N ASP A 172 13.35 8.68 -3.53
CA ASP A 172 14.55 9.50 -3.41
C ASP A 172 14.35 10.54 -2.30
N LEU A 173 14.25 10.04 -1.07
CA LEU A 173 14.01 10.88 0.10
C LEU A 173 15.28 11.60 0.52
N PRO A 174 15.19 12.90 0.83
CA PRO A 174 16.27 13.61 1.48
C PRO A 174 16.55 13.07 2.89
N PRO A 175 17.65 13.46 3.55
CA PRO A 175 17.89 13.10 4.94
C PRO A 175 16.73 13.52 5.84
N THR A 176 16.07 12.54 6.45
CA THR A 176 14.91 12.76 7.33
C THR A 176 15.30 12.78 8.80
N ALA A 177 14.48 13.46 9.60
CA ALA A 177 14.54 13.39 11.06
C ALA A 177 13.95 12.08 11.57
N PHE A 178 14.40 11.61 12.71
CA PHE A 178 13.89 10.42 13.39
C PHE A 178 13.79 9.20 12.43
N ASP A 179 12.75 8.42 12.59
CA ASP A 179 12.37 7.27 11.74
C ASP A 179 11.40 7.64 10.59
N HIS A 180 11.25 8.95 10.29
CA HIS A 180 10.24 9.46 9.36
C HIS A 180 10.42 8.96 7.92
N GLY A 181 11.65 8.76 7.46
CA GLY A 181 11.90 8.16 6.15
C GLY A 181 11.43 6.69 6.06
N SER A 182 11.53 5.94 7.15
CA SER A 182 10.99 4.59 7.25
C SER A 182 9.46 4.59 7.19
N LEU A 183 8.82 5.50 7.93
CA LEU A 183 7.36 5.67 7.90
C LEU A 183 6.85 6.05 6.51
N ALA A 184 7.54 6.94 5.80
CA ALA A 184 7.19 7.30 4.42
C ALA A 184 7.19 6.07 3.49
N ARG A 185 8.21 5.21 3.62
CA ARG A 185 8.27 3.94 2.87
C ARG A 185 7.16 2.97 3.26
N SER A 186 6.84 2.83 4.55
CA SER A 186 5.70 2.03 5.03
C SER A 186 4.38 2.50 4.43
N GLY A 187 4.16 3.82 4.33
CA GLY A 187 2.97 4.40 3.70
C GLY A 187 2.85 4.05 2.21
N ARG A 188 3.97 4.11 1.47
CA ARG A 188 4.03 3.67 0.08
C ARG A 188 3.65 2.18 -0.06
N GLU A 189 4.23 1.31 0.76
CA GLU A 189 3.92 -0.13 0.69
C GLU A 189 2.47 -0.43 1.07
N ARG A 190 1.91 0.29 2.06
CA ARG A 190 0.48 0.20 2.40
C ARG A 190 -0.40 0.61 1.21
N LEU A 191 -0.09 1.72 0.54
CA LEU A 191 -0.81 2.17 -0.65
C LEU A 191 -0.76 1.13 -1.76
N ARG A 192 0.44 0.60 -2.08
CA ARG A 192 0.62 -0.45 -3.10
C ARG A 192 -0.24 -1.67 -2.81
N ALA A 193 -0.24 -2.15 -1.58
CA ALA A 193 -1.05 -3.29 -1.16
C ALA A 193 -2.55 -2.99 -1.38
N LYS A 194 -3.03 -1.83 -0.92
CA LYS A 194 -4.44 -1.44 -1.02
C LYS A 194 -4.95 -1.28 -2.46
N LEU A 195 -4.13 -0.76 -3.36
CA LEU A 195 -4.49 -0.62 -4.78
C LEU A 195 -4.80 -1.98 -5.43
N SER A 196 -4.27 -3.08 -4.92
CA SER A 196 -4.51 -4.41 -5.46
C SER A 196 -5.89 -4.99 -5.13
N TYR A 197 -6.48 -4.64 -3.98
CA TYR A 197 -7.71 -5.26 -3.48
C TYR A 197 -8.84 -4.29 -3.09
N THR A 198 -8.59 -2.97 -3.12
CA THR A 198 -9.59 -1.94 -2.81
C THR A 198 -9.77 -0.95 -3.97
N ASN A 199 -10.71 -0.03 -3.81
CA ASN A 199 -10.88 1.10 -4.72
C ASN A 199 -10.08 2.35 -4.29
N VAL A 200 -9.11 2.25 -3.40
CA VAL A 200 -8.39 3.41 -2.81
C VAL A 200 -7.82 4.40 -3.83
N GLY A 201 -7.64 3.97 -5.09
CA GLY A 201 -7.25 4.85 -6.20
C GLY A 201 -8.15 6.07 -6.39
N PHE A 202 -9.41 6.05 -5.87
CA PHE A 202 -10.30 7.20 -5.88
C PHE A 202 -9.69 8.42 -5.18
N ALA A 203 -8.87 8.19 -4.17
CA ALA A 203 -8.25 9.25 -3.40
C ALA A 203 -7.02 9.88 -4.08
N LEU A 204 -6.48 9.20 -5.09
CA LEU A 204 -5.35 9.67 -5.90
C LEU A 204 -5.79 10.27 -7.22
N ALA A 205 -6.97 9.90 -7.74
CA ALA A 205 -7.47 10.36 -9.02
C ALA A 205 -8.34 11.62 -8.87
N PRO A 206 -8.33 12.51 -9.87
CA PRO A 206 -9.31 13.60 -9.95
C PRO A 206 -10.74 13.03 -10.04
N GLU A 207 -11.74 13.90 -9.99
CA GLU A 207 -13.14 13.48 -10.04
C GLU A 207 -13.49 12.72 -11.33
N THR A 208 -12.98 13.22 -12.47
CA THR A 208 -13.09 12.57 -13.78
C THR A 208 -11.72 12.45 -14.42
N PHE A 209 -11.48 11.35 -15.13
CA PHE A 209 -10.18 11.04 -15.72
C PHE A 209 -10.32 10.17 -16.97
N THR A 210 -9.32 10.20 -17.82
CA THR A 210 -9.14 9.21 -18.89
C THR A 210 -8.46 7.96 -18.36
N VAL A 211 -8.60 6.83 -19.05
CA VAL A 211 -7.89 5.59 -18.68
C VAL A 211 -6.36 5.79 -18.70
N ALA A 212 -5.85 6.63 -19.59
CA ALA A 212 -4.42 6.95 -19.63
C ALA A 212 -3.96 7.67 -18.36
N GLN A 213 -4.68 8.69 -17.92
CA GLN A 213 -4.37 9.39 -16.66
C GLN A 213 -4.45 8.46 -15.46
N LEU A 214 -5.48 7.61 -15.39
CA LEU A 214 -5.57 6.64 -14.29
C LEU A 214 -4.43 5.63 -14.31
N ARG A 215 -4.02 5.16 -15.49
CA ARG A 215 -2.85 4.27 -15.65
C ARG A 215 -1.59 4.92 -15.11
N ASP A 216 -1.35 6.21 -15.41
CA ASP A 216 -0.15 6.93 -14.97
C ASP A 216 -0.15 7.09 -13.45
N ILE A 217 -1.30 7.42 -12.85
CA ILE A 217 -1.47 7.48 -11.39
C ILE A 217 -1.16 6.12 -10.73
N TYR A 218 -1.70 5.02 -11.29
CA TYR A 218 -1.45 3.69 -10.75
C TYR A 218 0.01 3.27 -10.94
N ALA A 219 0.60 3.51 -12.13
CA ALA A 219 2.00 3.19 -12.41
C ALA A 219 2.95 3.92 -11.47
N ALA A 220 2.74 5.23 -11.24
CA ALA A 220 3.49 6.03 -10.28
C ALA A 220 3.37 5.47 -8.84
N SER A 221 2.17 5.07 -8.45
CA SER A 221 1.89 4.57 -7.10
C SER A 221 2.50 3.20 -6.83
N VAL A 222 2.42 2.25 -7.79
CA VAL A 222 3.00 0.91 -7.64
C VAL A 222 4.48 0.84 -7.99
N GLY A 223 4.99 1.83 -8.72
CA GLY A 223 6.41 1.95 -9.07
C GLY A 223 6.86 1.10 -10.26
N HIS A 224 5.93 0.65 -11.12
CA HIS A 224 6.22 -0.06 -12.37
C HIS A 224 5.14 0.20 -13.43
N PRO A 225 5.45 0.04 -14.73
CA PRO A 225 4.48 0.23 -15.81
C PRO A 225 3.26 -0.68 -15.69
N ILE A 226 2.09 -0.15 -16.05
CA ILE A 226 0.80 -0.85 -16.06
C ILE A 226 0.17 -0.74 -17.45
N SER A 227 -0.44 -1.81 -17.94
CA SER A 227 -1.23 -1.78 -19.16
C SER A 227 -2.57 -1.05 -18.93
N ALA A 228 -2.83 0.01 -19.70
CA ALA A 228 -4.08 0.77 -19.63
C ALA A 228 -5.31 -0.11 -19.91
N THR A 229 -5.24 -0.97 -20.93
CA THR A 229 -6.33 -1.89 -21.30
C THR A 229 -6.63 -2.89 -20.19
N ASN A 230 -5.56 -3.46 -19.57
CA ASN A 230 -5.76 -4.41 -18.47
C ASN A 230 -6.31 -3.73 -17.22
N LEU A 231 -5.79 -2.54 -16.88
CA LEU A 231 -6.31 -1.74 -15.76
C LEU A 231 -7.80 -1.43 -15.94
N GLN A 232 -8.17 -0.88 -17.08
CA GLN A 232 -9.58 -0.58 -17.41
C GLN A 232 -10.45 -1.82 -17.28
N ARG A 233 -10.07 -2.92 -17.91
CA ARG A 233 -10.81 -4.18 -17.89
C ARG A 233 -11.03 -4.70 -16.46
N ILE A 234 -10.00 -4.66 -15.61
CA ILE A 234 -10.08 -5.11 -14.23
C ILE A 234 -10.99 -4.21 -13.42
N LEU A 235 -10.78 -2.89 -13.46
CA LEU A 235 -11.54 -1.95 -12.65
C LEU A 235 -13.01 -1.86 -13.07
N THR A 236 -13.31 -1.90 -14.37
CA THR A 236 -14.71 -1.95 -14.87
C THR A 236 -15.39 -3.26 -14.46
N ARG A 237 -14.73 -4.41 -14.62
CA ARG A 237 -15.29 -5.71 -14.21
C ARG A 237 -15.57 -5.78 -12.70
N ARG A 238 -14.79 -5.09 -11.89
CA ARG A 238 -14.99 -5.00 -10.43
C ARG A 238 -16.02 -3.93 -10.04
N GLY A 239 -16.59 -3.18 -10.99
CA GLY A 239 -17.50 -2.07 -10.70
C GLY A 239 -16.82 -0.90 -9.98
N VAL A 240 -15.50 -0.75 -10.11
CA VAL A 240 -14.70 0.30 -9.44
C VAL A 240 -14.81 1.62 -10.19
N ILE A 241 -14.81 1.57 -11.52
CA ILE A 241 -14.93 2.74 -12.40
C ILE A 241 -16.08 2.57 -13.37
N GLU A 242 -16.71 3.67 -13.75
CA GLU A 242 -17.77 3.75 -14.73
C GLU A 242 -17.51 4.87 -15.74
N ALA A 243 -17.95 4.68 -16.98
CA ALA A 243 -17.86 5.72 -18.00
C ALA A 243 -18.84 6.85 -17.69
N THR A 244 -18.42 8.09 -17.94
CA THR A 244 -19.28 9.26 -17.85
C THR A 244 -19.90 9.56 -19.22
N PRO A 245 -21.04 10.28 -19.31
CA PRO A 245 -21.56 10.76 -20.59
C PRO A 245 -20.65 11.76 -21.30
N ALA A 246 -19.73 12.41 -20.54
CA ALA A 246 -18.81 13.40 -21.07
C ALA A 246 -17.58 12.73 -21.72
N ALA A 247 -17.05 13.40 -22.74
CA ALA A 247 -15.77 13.04 -23.34
C ALA A 247 -14.71 14.10 -23.01
N ALA A 248 -13.45 13.68 -22.98
CA ALA A 248 -12.33 14.61 -22.82
C ALA A 248 -12.30 15.60 -23.97
N ARG A 249 -11.80 16.82 -23.71
CA ARG A 249 -11.56 17.79 -24.79
C ARG A 249 -10.61 17.19 -25.82
N PRO A 250 -10.83 17.40 -27.13
CA PRO A 250 -9.87 16.97 -28.15
C PRO A 250 -8.49 17.53 -27.85
N THR A 251 -7.47 16.73 -28.05
CA THR A 251 -6.08 17.23 -27.96
C THR A 251 -5.73 18.07 -29.18
N PRO A 252 -4.78 19.02 -29.10
CA PRO A 252 -4.34 19.81 -30.25
C PRO A 252 -3.84 18.96 -31.44
N ALA A 253 -3.39 17.74 -31.17
CA ALA A 253 -2.95 16.77 -32.19
C ALA A 253 -4.10 16.11 -32.97
N GLY A 254 -5.36 16.43 -32.66
CA GLY A 254 -6.53 15.82 -33.26
C GLY A 254 -6.81 14.41 -32.69
N GLY A 255 -7.86 13.76 -33.17
CA GLY A 255 -8.26 12.41 -32.78
C GLY A 255 -9.63 12.36 -32.14
N ARG A 256 -10.17 11.14 -31.98
CA ARG A 256 -11.45 10.92 -31.29
C ARG A 256 -11.31 11.30 -29.81
N PRO A 257 -12.21 12.12 -29.25
CA PRO A 257 -12.19 12.45 -27.83
C PRO A 257 -12.18 11.18 -26.96
N ALA A 258 -11.30 11.15 -25.95
CA ALA A 258 -11.20 10.01 -25.04
C ALA A 258 -12.43 9.97 -24.11
N THR A 259 -12.93 8.79 -23.83
CA THR A 259 -13.99 8.58 -22.84
C THR A 259 -13.48 8.97 -21.45
N LEU A 260 -14.24 9.76 -20.72
CA LEU A 260 -14.00 10.06 -19.31
C LEU A 260 -14.64 9.01 -18.43
N TYR A 261 -13.95 8.68 -17.37
CA TYR A 261 -14.38 7.75 -16.32
C TYR A 261 -14.40 8.48 -14.97
N ARG A 262 -15.15 7.91 -14.04
CA ARG A 262 -15.10 8.27 -12.61
C ARG A 262 -15.09 7.03 -11.74
N PHE A 263 -14.69 7.15 -10.48
CA PHE A 263 -14.92 6.09 -9.52
C PHE A 263 -16.41 5.99 -9.15
N ALA A 264 -16.93 4.77 -9.11
CA ALA A 264 -18.33 4.51 -8.76
C ALA A 264 -18.68 4.93 -7.33
N THR A 265 -17.68 4.89 -6.43
CA THR A 265 -17.78 5.45 -5.07
C THR A 265 -16.43 6.03 -4.63
N ARG A 266 -16.48 7.11 -3.86
CA ARG A 266 -15.30 7.76 -3.25
C ARG A 266 -15.17 7.44 -1.76
N THR A 267 -15.79 6.37 -1.30
CA THR A 267 -15.55 5.75 0.01
C THR A 267 -14.77 4.46 -0.17
N LEU A 268 -13.91 4.14 0.78
CA LEU A 268 -13.06 2.95 0.70
C LEU A 268 -13.90 1.68 0.78
N VAL A 269 -13.77 0.82 -0.23
CA VAL A 269 -14.39 -0.51 -0.26
C VAL A 269 -13.39 -1.56 -0.74
N VAL A 270 -13.53 -2.78 -0.22
CA VAL A 270 -12.80 -3.94 -0.72
C VAL A 270 -13.48 -4.44 -2.00
N THR A 271 -12.75 -4.46 -3.11
CA THR A 271 -13.28 -4.76 -4.44
C THR A 271 -12.84 -6.11 -5.00
N ASN A 272 -11.86 -6.77 -4.35
CA ASN A 272 -11.42 -8.09 -4.76
C ASN A 272 -12.29 -9.16 -4.06
N PRO A 273 -13.16 -9.90 -4.79
CA PRO A 273 -13.98 -10.96 -4.22
C PRO A 273 -13.16 -12.15 -3.69
N PHE A 274 -11.91 -12.28 -4.12
CA PHE A 274 -10.96 -13.29 -3.64
C PHE A 274 -10.13 -12.85 -2.43
N ALA A 275 -10.43 -11.67 -1.85
CA ALA A 275 -9.95 -11.40 -0.52
C ALA A 275 -10.56 -12.47 0.38
N ALA A 276 -9.75 -13.48 0.71
CA ALA A 276 -10.15 -14.64 1.49
C ALA A 276 -10.94 -14.19 2.73
N PHE A 277 -12.01 -14.91 3.07
CA PHE A 277 -12.82 -14.70 4.27
C PHE A 277 -13.78 -13.49 4.27
N ARG A 278 -14.16 -12.95 3.11
CA ARG A 278 -15.27 -12.01 3.08
C ARG A 278 -16.56 -12.75 3.47
N PRO A 279 -17.32 -12.30 4.50
CA PRO A 279 -18.63 -12.86 4.79
C PRO A 279 -19.54 -12.74 3.55
N PRO A 280 -20.42 -13.72 3.27
CA PRO A 280 -21.38 -13.60 2.20
C PRO A 280 -22.20 -12.33 2.42
N ALA A 281 -22.49 -11.60 1.34
CA ALA A 281 -23.39 -10.46 1.41
C ALA A 281 -24.73 -10.92 1.98
N LEU A 282 -25.16 -10.32 3.09
CA LEU A 282 -26.50 -10.53 3.60
C LEU A 282 -27.46 -10.05 2.52
N SER A 283 -28.17 -10.96 1.89
CA SER A 283 -29.27 -10.60 0.98
C SER A 283 -30.26 -9.77 1.80
N PRO A 284 -30.78 -8.63 1.29
CA PRO A 284 -31.84 -7.92 1.97
C PRO A 284 -33.01 -8.90 2.14
N THR A 285 -33.38 -9.17 3.38
CA THR A 285 -34.56 -9.96 3.72
C THR A 285 -35.74 -9.29 3.06
N ALA A 286 -36.37 -9.96 2.09
CA ALA A 286 -37.63 -9.51 1.51
C ALA A 286 -38.60 -9.33 2.68
N SER A 287 -38.98 -8.09 2.94
CA SER A 287 -40.06 -7.75 3.87
C SER A 287 -41.29 -8.48 3.36
N GLN A 288 -41.70 -9.52 4.09
CA GLN A 288 -42.99 -10.15 3.87
C GLN A 288 -44.05 -9.09 4.22
N GLU A 289 -44.68 -8.54 3.18
CA GLU A 289 -45.95 -7.86 3.34
C GLU A 289 -46.95 -8.88 3.87
N THR A 290 -47.25 -8.81 5.16
CA THR A 290 -48.45 -9.45 5.72
C THR A 290 -49.65 -8.67 5.26
N GLY A 291 -50.24 -9.12 4.12
CA GLY A 291 -51.55 -8.71 3.74
C GLY A 291 -52.58 -9.25 4.73
N THR A 292 -53.22 -8.32 5.45
CA THR A 292 -54.40 -8.59 6.27
C THR A 292 -55.60 -8.73 5.33
N PRO A 293 -56.35 -9.85 5.33
CA PRO A 293 -57.64 -9.88 4.68
C PRO A 293 -58.68 -9.22 5.57
N GLY A 294 -59.34 -8.19 5.04
CA GLY A 294 -60.58 -7.60 5.56
C GLY A 294 -61.80 -8.24 4.90
#